data_6aaac8c372fadc5f590ed698c1e316a9
#
_entry.id   6aaac8c372fadc5f590ed698c1e316a9
#
_cell.length_a   1.000
_cell.length_b   1.000
_cell.length_c   1.000
_cell.angle_alpha   90.00
_cell.angle_beta   90.00
_cell.angle_gamma   90.00
#
_symmetry.space_group_name_H-M   'P 1'
#
loop_
_entity.id
_entity.type
_entity.pdbx_description
1 polymer ?
#
loop_
_entity_poly.entity_id
_entity_poly.type
_entity_poly.pdbx_seq_one_letter_code
_entity_poly.pdbx_strand_id
1 'polypeptide(L)'
;MNTNRTSFLLVLGIVLAAAAARAPADPLHQSAGGYSIYVGVVSAGIMAFRQDHGELRMHGGVPAGLDQHHVLVSLFDAKSGERVADAEITARVTGLRQPEEKRLLHVPLGGEIAYGNFFRMRQGERYRIELVIRRAGSAQPITAGFDYRHRF
;
A
#
# COMPACT_ATOMS: atom_id res chain seq x y z
N MET A 1 -68.33 20.08 38.64
CA MET A 1 -67.36 20.88 37.91
C MET A 1 -66.02 20.12 37.93
N ASN A 2 -65.78 19.30 36.94
CA ASN A 2 -64.55 18.46 36.84
C ASN A 2 -63.63 19.04 35.79
N THR A 3 -62.49 19.49 36.17
CA THR A 3 -61.40 19.94 35.30
C THR A 3 -60.39 18.81 35.16
N ASN A 4 -60.45 18.10 34.03
CA ASN A 4 -59.44 17.14 33.61
C ASN A 4 -58.19 17.88 33.10
N ARG A 5 -57.10 17.78 33.83
CA ARG A 5 -55.76 18.24 33.38
C ARG A 5 -55.02 17.04 32.75
N THR A 6 -55.05 16.99 31.43
CA THR A 6 -54.27 16.03 30.65
C THR A 6 -52.79 16.47 30.62
N SER A 7 -51.94 15.76 31.31
CA SER A 7 -50.47 15.96 31.29
C SER A 7 -49.92 15.35 30.03
N PHE A 8 -49.42 16.17 29.12
CA PHE A 8 -48.69 15.78 27.89
C PHE A 8 -47.22 15.54 28.28
N LEU A 9 -46.84 14.29 28.38
CA LEU A 9 -45.43 13.89 28.56
C LEU A 9 -44.74 13.94 27.21
N LEU A 10 -43.92 14.98 27.02
CA LEU A 10 -43.03 15.11 25.85
C LEU A 10 -41.80 14.21 26.05
N VAL A 11 -41.76 13.05 25.41
CA VAL A 11 -40.59 12.17 25.39
C VAL A 11 -39.61 12.72 24.36
N LEU A 12 -38.57 13.42 24.84
CA LEU A 12 -37.47 13.92 24.04
C LEU A 12 -36.48 12.77 23.78
N GLY A 13 -36.61 12.08 22.64
CA GLY A 13 -35.68 11.05 22.20
C GLY A 13 -34.35 11.67 21.78
N ILE A 14 -33.31 11.53 22.58
CA ILE A 14 -31.94 11.89 22.21
C ILE A 14 -31.41 10.80 21.30
N VAL A 15 -31.36 11.06 19.97
CA VAL A 15 -30.65 10.21 19.01
C VAL A 15 -29.15 10.53 19.13
N LEU A 16 -28.43 9.69 19.86
CA LEU A 16 -26.99 9.75 19.95
C LEU A 16 -26.40 9.18 18.65
N ALA A 17 -26.14 10.03 17.67
CA ALA A 17 -25.40 9.66 16.45
C ALA A 17 -23.95 9.41 16.84
N ALA A 18 -23.59 8.15 17.03
CA ALA A 18 -22.21 7.73 17.19
C ALA A 18 -21.48 7.97 15.85
N ALA A 19 -20.78 9.10 15.73
CA ALA A 19 -19.83 9.32 14.67
C ALA A 19 -18.67 8.34 14.86
N ALA A 20 -18.69 7.22 14.16
CA ALA A 20 -17.55 6.32 14.09
C ALA A 20 -16.37 7.08 13.47
N ALA A 21 -15.44 7.51 14.34
CA ALA A 21 -14.17 8.09 13.89
C ALA A 21 -13.46 7.04 13.06
N ARG A 22 -13.41 7.24 11.74
CA ARG A 22 -12.59 6.43 10.85
C ARG A 22 -11.14 6.69 11.22
N ALA A 23 -10.42 5.64 11.66
CA ALA A 23 -8.97 5.72 11.80
C ALA A 23 -8.39 6.20 10.46
N PRO A 24 -7.38 7.10 10.47
CA PRO A 24 -6.73 7.52 9.23
C PRO A 24 -6.25 6.27 8.51
N ALA A 25 -6.67 6.11 7.24
CA ALA A 25 -6.21 5.00 6.42
C ALA A 25 -4.69 5.11 6.26
N ASP A 26 -3.97 4.00 6.40
CA ASP A 26 -2.55 3.95 6.11
C ASP A 26 -2.34 4.33 4.63
N PRO A 27 -1.58 5.40 4.33
CA PRO A 27 -1.39 5.87 2.97
C PRO A 27 -0.68 4.83 2.08
N LEU A 28 -0.07 3.80 2.67
CA LEU A 28 0.66 2.73 1.99
C LEU A 28 -0.06 1.37 2.05
N HIS A 29 -1.33 1.36 2.45
CA HIS A 29 -2.20 0.20 2.40
C HIS A 29 -3.48 0.50 1.60
N GLN A 30 -3.89 -0.42 0.74
CA GLN A 30 -5.13 -0.35 -0.01
C GLN A 30 -5.71 -1.75 -0.22
N SER A 31 -7.04 -1.86 -0.15
CA SER A 31 -7.77 -3.06 -0.58
C SER A 31 -8.32 -2.85 -1.99
N ALA A 32 -8.02 -3.75 -2.91
CA ALA A 32 -8.51 -3.72 -4.27
C ALA A 32 -8.63 -5.14 -4.86
N GLY A 33 -9.69 -5.42 -5.61
CA GLY A 33 -9.89 -6.67 -6.33
C GLY A 33 -9.87 -7.93 -5.45
N GLY A 34 -10.25 -7.83 -4.17
CA GLY A 34 -10.21 -8.94 -3.21
C GLY A 34 -8.84 -9.16 -2.55
N TYR A 35 -7.91 -8.22 -2.69
CA TYR A 35 -6.58 -8.27 -2.08
C TYR A 35 -6.34 -7.11 -1.13
N SER A 36 -5.54 -7.35 -0.09
CA SER A 36 -4.90 -6.33 0.74
C SER A 36 -3.49 -6.10 0.22
N ILE A 37 -3.19 -4.87 -0.17
CA ILE A 37 -1.97 -4.46 -0.86
C ILE A 37 -1.22 -3.50 0.04
N TYR A 38 0.01 -3.84 0.40
CA TYR A 38 0.90 -3.01 1.21
C TYR A 38 2.09 -2.58 0.38
N VAL A 39 2.44 -1.31 0.46
CA VAL A 39 3.62 -0.75 -0.20
C VAL A 39 4.63 -0.30 0.85
N GLY A 40 5.90 -0.63 0.65
CA GLY A 40 7.03 -0.12 1.42
C GLY A 40 8.02 0.57 0.51
N VAL A 41 8.69 1.59 1.02
CA VAL A 41 9.78 2.28 0.30
C VAL A 41 11.00 2.32 1.21
N VAL A 42 12.10 1.71 0.77
CA VAL A 42 13.34 1.58 1.54
C VAL A 42 14.51 2.14 0.73
N SER A 43 15.39 2.93 1.33
CA SER A 43 16.56 3.43 0.61
C SER A 43 17.49 2.30 0.19
N ALA A 44 18.11 2.41 -1.00
CA ALA A 44 19.06 1.43 -1.50
C ALA A 44 20.26 1.24 -0.53
N GLY A 45 20.70 2.31 0.14
CA GLY A 45 21.76 2.24 1.15
C GLY A 45 21.43 1.32 2.33
N ILE A 46 20.18 1.32 2.82
CA ILE A 46 19.72 0.41 3.88
C ILE A 46 19.70 -1.03 3.36
N MET A 47 19.24 -1.26 2.13
CA MET A 47 19.26 -2.58 1.51
C MET A 47 20.67 -3.12 1.35
N ALA A 48 21.62 -2.29 0.93
CA ALA A 48 23.03 -2.67 0.83
C ALA A 48 23.65 -3.04 2.17
N PHE A 49 23.26 -2.36 3.26
CA PHE A 49 23.77 -2.62 4.60
C PHE A 49 23.18 -3.90 5.22
N ARG A 50 21.96 -4.25 4.91
CA ARG A 50 21.33 -5.52 5.30
C ARG A 50 21.77 -6.64 4.34
N GLN A 51 23.01 -7.07 4.50
CA GLN A 51 23.65 -8.09 3.68
C GLN A 51 23.04 -9.49 3.86
N ASP A 52 21.80 -9.68 3.44
CA ASP A 52 21.31 -11.00 3.06
C ASP A 52 21.59 -11.18 1.55
N HIS A 53 22.75 -11.79 1.27
CA HIS A 53 23.44 -11.77 -0.02
C HIS A 53 22.65 -12.40 -1.21
N GLY A 54 21.51 -13.02 -0.97
CA GLY A 54 20.71 -13.68 -2.00
C GLY A 54 19.87 -12.72 -2.84
N GLU A 55 19.24 -11.72 -2.21
CA GLU A 55 18.29 -10.80 -2.87
C GLU A 55 18.99 -9.84 -3.83
N LEU A 56 20.18 -9.36 -3.46
CA LEU A 56 20.93 -8.38 -4.25
C LEU A 56 21.44 -8.93 -5.58
N ARG A 57 21.68 -10.22 -5.66
CA ARG A 57 22.15 -10.88 -6.89
C ARG A 57 21.04 -11.03 -7.94
N MET A 58 19.79 -11.24 -7.52
CA MET A 58 18.67 -11.42 -8.45
C MET A 58 18.28 -10.14 -9.20
N HIS A 59 18.63 -8.97 -8.65
CA HIS A 59 18.31 -7.66 -9.24
C HIS A 59 19.49 -7.00 -9.96
N GLY A 60 20.58 -7.72 -10.22
CA GLY A 60 21.78 -7.12 -10.80
C GLY A 60 22.58 -6.24 -9.84
N GLY A 61 22.34 -6.35 -8.53
CA GLY A 61 22.97 -5.57 -7.48
C GLY A 61 22.12 -4.38 -7.01
N VAL A 62 22.56 -3.74 -5.93
CA VAL A 62 21.94 -2.50 -5.43
C VAL A 62 22.46 -1.33 -6.26
N PRO A 63 21.59 -0.54 -6.91
CA PRO A 63 22.01 0.63 -7.66
C PRO A 63 22.71 1.63 -6.75
N ALA A 64 23.82 2.20 -7.21
CA ALA A 64 24.49 3.27 -6.50
C ALA A 64 23.69 4.59 -6.63
N GLY A 65 23.67 5.39 -5.57
CA GLY A 65 23.07 6.71 -5.54
C GLY A 65 22.16 6.91 -4.33
N LEU A 66 22.15 8.13 -3.79
CA LEU A 66 21.34 8.51 -2.63
C LEU A 66 19.84 8.60 -2.95
N ASP A 67 19.48 8.72 -4.23
CA ASP A 67 18.12 8.82 -4.72
C ASP A 67 17.51 7.47 -5.16
N GLN A 68 18.24 6.37 -4.99
CA GLN A 68 17.74 5.03 -5.31
C GLN A 68 16.98 4.43 -4.12
N HIS A 69 15.74 4.03 -4.37
CA HIS A 69 14.85 3.45 -3.37
C HIS A 69 14.21 2.17 -3.88
N HIS A 70 14.15 1.17 -3.03
CA HIS A 70 13.46 -0.08 -3.31
C HIS A 70 11.99 0.08 -2.95
N VAL A 71 11.11 0.01 -3.93
CA VAL A 71 9.66 -0.09 -3.74
C VAL A 71 9.32 -1.55 -3.57
N LEU A 72 8.78 -1.91 -2.41
CA LEU A 72 8.35 -3.25 -2.03
C LEU A 72 6.83 -3.32 -2.02
N VAL A 73 6.27 -4.42 -2.49
CA VAL A 73 4.83 -4.70 -2.47
C VAL A 73 4.61 -6.05 -1.83
N SER A 74 3.78 -6.11 -0.79
CA SER A 74 3.25 -7.34 -0.23
C SER A 74 1.77 -7.46 -0.56
N LEU A 75 1.37 -8.60 -1.08
CA LEU A 75 0.02 -8.90 -1.54
C LEU A 75 -0.57 -10.04 -0.72
N PHE A 76 -1.77 -9.84 -0.19
CA PHE A 76 -2.50 -10.85 0.59
C PHE A 76 -3.91 -11.02 0.04
N ASP A 77 -4.43 -12.22 0.05
CA ASP A 77 -5.84 -12.46 -0.16
C ASP A 77 -6.65 -11.84 1.00
N ALA A 78 -7.63 -11.01 0.69
CA ALA A 78 -8.35 -10.25 1.72
C ALA A 78 -9.30 -11.12 2.56
N LYS A 79 -9.65 -12.35 2.10
CA LYS A 79 -10.53 -13.27 2.81
C LYS A 79 -9.77 -14.23 3.70
N SER A 80 -8.74 -14.88 3.15
CA SER A 80 -7.94 -15.87 3.87
C SER A 80 -6.81 -15.25 4.68
N GLY A 81 -6.34 -14.04 4.31
CA GLY A 81 -5.14 -13.43 4.88
C GLY A 81 -3.85 -14.06 4.38
N GLU A 82 -3.92 -15.02 3.47
CA GLU A 82 -2.76 -15.70 2.93
C GLU A 82 -1.98 -14.79 1.97
N ARG A 83 -0.67 -14.93 1.99
CA ARG A 83 0.22 -14.20 1.08
C ARG A 83 0.10 -14.73 -0.34
N VAL A 84 0.06 -13.81 -1.30
CA VAL A 84 0.00 -14.12 -2.73
C VAL A 84 1.39 -13.95 -3.32
N ALA A 85 2.00 -15.05 -3.75
CA ALA A 85 3.35 -15.10 -4.31
C ALA A 85 3.38 -15.40 -5.82
N ASP A 86 2.22 -15.60 -6.46
CA ASP A 86 2.07 -16.01 -7.87
C ASP A 86 1.51 -14.89 -8.77
N ALA A 87 1.67 -13.62 -8.37
CA ALA A 87 1.23 -12.48 -9.16
C ALA A 87 2.35 -11.91 -10.04
N GLU A 88 1.97 -11.28 -11.14
CA GLU A 88 2.81 -10.39 -11.91
C GLU A 88 2.42 -8.94 -11.59
N ILE A 89 3.37 -8.16 -11.10
CA ILE A 89 3.13 -6.77 -10.69
C ILE A 89 4.03 -5.84 -11.50
N THR A 90 3.43 -4.83 -12.10
CA THR A 90 4.12 -3.69 -12.69
C THR A 90 3.86 -2.47 -11.84
N ALA A 91 4.89 -1.75 -11.47
CA ALA A 91 4.81 -0.49 -10.76
C ALA A 91 5.24 0.67 -11.65
N ARG A 92 4.44 1.74 -11.65
CA ARG A 92 4.77 3.03 -12.26
C ARG A 92 4.91 4.07 -11.15
N VAL A 93 6.08 4.68 -11.07
CA VAL A 93 6.38 5.73 -10.09
C VAL A 93 6.47 7.06 -10.82
N THR A 94 5.60 7.99 -10.47
CA THR A 94 5.52 9.33 -11.04
C THR A 94 5.82 10.38 -9.97
N GLY A 95 6.75 11.27 -10.24
CA GLY A 95 7.13 12.42 -9.41
C GLY A 95 7.34 13.65 -10.28
N LEU A 96 8.26 14.55 -9.89
CA LEU A 96 8.60 15.75 -10.68
C LEU A 96 9.38 15.45 -11.97
N ARG A 97 9.93 14.24 -12.09
CA ARG A 97 10.68 13.77 -13.27
C ARG A 97 9.82 12.89 -14.15
N GLN A 98 10.44 12.40 -15.24
CA GLN A 98 9.85 11.39 -16.11
C GLN A 98 9.43 10.17 -15.28
N PRO A 99 8.22 9.63 -15.50
CA PRO A 99 7.77 8.43 -14.83
C PRO A 99 8.70 7.26 -15.10
N GLU A 100 8.93 6.43 -14.08
CA GLU A 100 9.60 5.15 -14.24
C GLU A 100 8.57 4.03 -14.11
N GLU A 101 8.55 3.11 -15.06
CA GLU A 101 7.71 1.92 -15.03
C GLU A 101 8.57 0.67 -15.08
N LYS A 102 8.36 -0.24 -14.12
CA LYS A 102 9.14 -1.48 -13.99
C LYS A 102 8.27 -2.62 -13.51
N ARG A 103 8.54 -3.82 -14.03
CA ARG A 103 8.05 -5.06 -13.42
C ARG A 103 8.73 -5.24 -12.06
N LEU A 104 7.95 -5.57 -11.04
CA LEU A 104 8.47 -5.96 -9.74
C LEU A 104 8.89 -7.42 -9.77
N LEU A 105 10.05 -7.71 -9.20
CA LEU A 105 10.61 -9.06 -9.11
C LEU A 105 10.30 -9.66 -7.74
N HIS A 106 10.34 -10.98 -7.63
CA HIS A 106 10.22 -11.65 -6.35
C HIS A 106 11.37 -11.29 -5.43
N VAL A 107 11.04 -10.92 -4.21
CA VAL A 107 12.00 -10.53 -3.16
C VAL A 107 11.71 -11.39 -1.93
N PRO A 108 12.64 -12.25 -1.50
CA PRO A 108 12.52 -12.93 -0.21
C PRO A 108 12.51 -11.91 0.93
N LEU A 109 11.53 -11.97 1.79
CA LEU A 109 11.38 -11.07 2.93
C LEU A 109 10.90 -11.84 4.16
N GLY A 110 11.82 -12.09 5.11
CA GLY A 110 11.47 -12.80 6.35
C GLY A 110 10.98 -14.24 6.15
N GLY A 111 11.50 -14.93 5.13
CA GLY A 111 11.08 -16.30 4.76
C GLY A 111 9.86 -16.36 3.85
N GLU A 112 9.31 -15.22 3.45
CA GLU A 112 8.16 -15.09 2.55
C GLU A 112 8.52 -14.33 1.28
N ILE A 113 7.63 -14.32 0.29
CA ILE A 113 7.84 -13.59 -0.97
C ILE A 113 7.10 -12.25 -0.92
N ALA A 114 7.83 -11.19 -1.24
CA ALA A 114 7.31 -9.88 -1.64
C ALA A 114 7.68 -9.62 -3.10
N TYR A 115 7.27 -8.45 -3.61
CA TYR A 115 7.61 -8.00 -4.96
C TYR A 115 8.34 -6.67 -4.86
N GLY A 116 9.39 -6.44 -5.64
CA GLY A 116 10.12 -5.19 -5.54
C GLY A 116 10.97 -4.85 -6.75
N ASN A 117 11.30 -3.57 -6.87
CA ASN A 117 12.29 -3.05 -7.79
C ASN A 117 12.80 -1.67 -7.32
N PHE A 118 13.93 -1.22 -7.86
CA PHE A 118 14.52 0.07 -7.54
C PHE A 118 13.96 1.18 -8.45
N PHE A 119 13.67 2.33 -7.83
CA PHE A 119 13.18 3.55 -8.48
C PHE A 119 13.95 4.76 -7.95
N ARG A 120 14.02 5.81 -8.76
CA ARG A 120 14.64 7.08 -8.34
C ARG A 120 13.62 7.95 -7.61
N MET A 121 13.89 8.21 -6.33
CA MET A 121 13.06 9.03 -5.47
C MET A 121 13.93 10.00 -4.68
N ARG A 122 13.69 11.30 -4.83
CA ARG A 122 14.44 12.33 -4.10
C ARG A 122 13.75 12.67 -2.78
N GLN A 123 14.56 13.01 -1.82
CA GLN A 123 14.10 13.52 -0.53
C GLN A 123 13.22 14.76 -0.70
N GLY A 124 12.15 14.85 0.08
CA GLY A 124 11.21 15.97 0.10
C GLY A 124 10.15 15.95 -1.00
N GLU A 125 10.31 15.15 -2.04
CA GLU A 125 9.38 15.07 -3.16
C GLU A 125 8.16 14.18 -2.86
N ARG A 126 7.09 14.43 -3.61
CA ARG A 126 5.88 13.60 -3.62
C ARG A 126 5.87 12.72 -4.84
N TYR A 127 5.40 11.49 -4.64
CA TYR A 127 5.31 10.48 -5.68
C TYR A 127 3.92 9.86 -5.71
N ARG A 128 3.49 9.49 -6.90
CA ARG A 128 2.37 8.59 -7.13
C ARG A 128 2.93 7.23 -7.54
N ILE A 129 2.60 6.18 -6.79
CA ILE A 129 2.97 4.80 -7.07
C ILE A 129 1.70 4.11 -7.56
N GLU A 130 1.66 3.70 -8.82
CA GLU A 130 0.55 3.00 -9.44
C GLU A 130 0.96 1.55 -9.69
N LEU A 131 0.13 0.62 -9.28
CA LEU A 131 0.35 -0.80 -9.44
C LEU A 131 -0.66 -1.38 -10.42
N VAL A 132 -0.18 -2.23 -11.32
CA VAL A 132 -0.99 -3.11 -12.15
C VAL A 132 -0.63 -4.55 -11.77
N ILE A 133 -1.61 -5.27 -11.22
CA ILE A 133 -1.45 -6.62 -10.68
C ILE A 133 -2.22 -7.60 -11.57
N ARG A 134 -1.55 -8.63 -12.06
CA ARG A 134 -2.13 -9.72 -12.84
C ARG A 134 -1.90 -11.04 -12.14
N ARG A 135 -2.94 -11.87 -12.11
CA ARG A 135 -2.84 -13.26 -11.65
C ARG A 135 -3.32 -14.22 -12.72
N ALA A 136 -2.74 -15.41 -12.75
CA ALA A 136 -3.23 -16.48 -13.60
C ALA A 136 -4.70 -16.77 -13.31
N GLY A 137 -5.52 -16.90 -14.36
CA GLY A 137 -6.97 -17.13 -14.23
C GLY A 137 -7.81 -15.89 -13.96
N SER A 138 -7.22 -14.71 -13.78
CA SER A 138 -7.96 -13.45 -13.63
C SER A 138 -8.17 -12.78 -15.00
N ALA A 139 -9.42 -12.51 -15.35
CA ALA A 139 -9.76 -11.90 -16.67
C ALA A 139 -9.32 -10.44 -16.77
N GLN A 140 -9.25 -9.71 -15.66
CA GLN A 140 -8.92 -8.29 -15.61
C GLN A 140 -7.78 -8.02 -14.64
N PRO A 141 -6.86 -7.11 -14.97
CA PRO A 141 -5.85 -6.66 -14.04
C PRO A 141 -6.49 -5.86 -12.90
N ILE A 142 -5.90 -5.95 -11.72
CA ILE A 142 -6.24 -5.13 -10.57
C ILE A 142 -5.31 -3.93 -10.55
N THR A 143 -5.86 -2.75 -10.32
CA THR A 143 -5.08 -1.52 -10.20
C THR A 143 -5.18 -0.98 -8.77
N ALA A 144 -4.06 -0.46 -8.26
CA ALA A 144 -3.99 0.24 -6.98
C ALA A 144 -3.07 1.45 -7.10
N GLY A 145 -3.34 2.49 -6.32
CA GLY A 145 -2.55 3.71 -6.41
C GLY A 145 -2.32 4.33 -5.05
N PHE A 146 -1.06 4.70 -4.78
CA PHE A 146 -0.58 5.19 -3.49
C PHE A 146 0.08 6.55 -3.67
N ASP A 147 -0.25 7.49 -2.78
CA ASP A 147 0.45 8.76 -2.66
C ASP A 147 1.53 8.64 -1.59
N TYR A 148 2.77 8.87 -1.98
CA TYR A 148 3.93 8.75 -1.12
C TYR A 148 4.71 10.05 -1.08
N ARG A 149 5.09 10.48 0.11
CA ARG A 149 6.03 11.58 0.31
C ARG A 149 7.32 11.05 0.91
N HIS A 150 8.40 11.17 0.14
CA HIS A 150 9.71 10.79 0.65
C HIS A 150 10.22 11.83 1.65
N ARG A 151 10.35 11.44 2.93
CA ARG A 151 10.68 12.38 4.03
C ARG A 151 12.12 12.29 4.52
N PHE A 152 12.83 11.22 4.16
CA PHE A 152 14.20 10.95 4.66
C PHE A 152 15.13 10.55 3.54
#